data_88b1252e0dc5a81734725f116d0f0f88
#
_entry.id   88b1252e0dc5a81734725f116d0f0f88
#
_cell.length_a   1.000
_cell.length_b   1.000
_cell.length_c   1.000
_cell.angle_alpha   90.00
_cell.angle_beta   90.00
_cell.angle_gamma   90.00
#
_symmetry.space_group_name_H-M   'P 1'
#
loop_
_entity.id
_entity.type
_entity.pdbx_description
1 polymer ?
#
loop_
_entity_poly.entity_id
_entity_poly.type
_entity_poly.pdbx_seq_one_letter_code
_entity_poly.pdbx_strand_id
1 'polypeptide(L)'
;IGDPPVIFDEGQALRSVQNIRSYLNSRGFYHAEVRYESKPHGKRRQAVEYLVTYNRPNLIDTFRTLLYDSILTPLYMRYQSESLISPRHRLDSKVLERERQRWEQIFRDNGFYNFTADQIGFLVDTIGSPYRARLTLRLPNDTLQARQRSAMQRYILDSLQIYTRYDPLYPTTGNKDSLQVRPHDGLYYYFPKSPGIRLSTLSPLLLVRRDSLLRVSQINKSQQNLLNLGL
;
A
#
# COMPACT_ATOMS: atom_id res chain seq x y z
N ILE A 1 9.75 21.08 31.66
CA ILE A 1 8.33 21.40 31.85
C ILE A 1 7.62 20.09 31.51
N GLY A 2 7.11 19.39 32.56
CA GLY A 2 6.35 18.12 32.36
C GLY A 2 4.96 18.40 31.82
N ASP A 3 4.36 17.39 31.19
CA ASP A 3 2.99 17.46 30.72
C ASP A 3 2.01 17.71 31.89
N PRO A 4 0.92 18.46 31.67
CA PRO A 4 -0.07 18.71 32.71
C PRO A 4 -0.66 17.39 33.23
N PRO A 5 -1.02 17.30 34.53
CA PRO A 5 -1.59 16.07 35.10
C PRO A 5 -2.89 15.71 34.35
N VAL A 6 -2.95 14.47 33.87
CA VAL A 6 -4.14 13.94 33.20
C VAL A 6 -5.21 13.65 34.24
N ILE A 7 -6.39 14.26 34.10
CA ILE A 7 -7.56 13.96 34.91
C ILE A 7 -8.12 12.61 34.47
N PHE A 8 -8.46 11.74 35.42
CA PHE A 8 -9.12 10.47 35.12
C PHE A 8 -10.47 10.71 34.44
N ASP A 9 -10.65 10.11 33.29
CA ASP A 9 -11.89 10.12 32.47
C ASP A 9 -12.28 8.67 32.18
N GLU A 10 -13.43 8.26 32.70
CA GLU A 10 -13.98 6.93 32.47
C GLU A 10 -14.22 6.63 30.98
N GLY A 11 -14.65 7.62 30.22
CA GLY A 11 -14.84 7.48 28.77
C GLY A 11 -13.52 7.20 28.03
N GLN A 12 -12.39 7.77 28.50
CA GLN A 12 -11.08 7.44 27.95
C GLN A 12 -10.62 6.03 28.35
N ALA A 13 -10.91 5.61 29.57
CA ALA A 13 -10.60 4.24 30.02
C ALA A 13 -11.35 3.21 29.18
N LEU A 14 -12.66 3.41 28.95
CA LEU A 14 -13.46 2.55 28.09
C LEU A 14 -12.97 2.53 26.63
N ARG A 15 -12.61 3.68 26.07
CA ARG A 15 -11.99 3.75 24.72
C ARG A 15 -10.69 2.96 24.66
N SER A 16 -9.87 3.04 25.70
CA SER A 16 -8.64 2.24 25.80
C SER A 16 -8.91 0.75 25.80
N VAL A 17 -9.94 0.28 26.56
CA VAL A 17 -10.39 -1.12 26.52
C VAL A 17 -10.76 -1.55 25.11
N GLN A 18 -11.54 -0.73 24.39
CA GLN A 18 -11.94 -1.02 23.02
C GLN A 18 -10.74 -1.06 22.06
N ASN A 19 -9.81 -0.13 22.21
CA ASN A 19 -8.59 -0.08 21.39
C ASN A 19 -7.71 -1.31 21.61
N ILE A 20 -7.50 -1.72 22.86
CA ILE A 20 -6.74 -2.94 23.21
C ILE A 20 -7.42 -4.17 22.60
N ARG A 21 -8.75 -4.29 22.76
CA ARG A 21 -9.52 -5.40 22.16
C ARG A 21 -9.40 -5.42 20.63
N SER A 22 -9.56 -4.28 19.98
CA SER A 22 -9.42 -4.15 18.52
C SER A 22 -8.02 -4.51 18.07
N TYR A 23 -7.00 -4.11 18.81
CA TYR A 23 -5.61 -4.48 18.53
C TYR A 23 -5.42 -6.00 18.62
N LEU A 24 -5.92 -6.65 19.70
CA LEU A 24 -5.82 -8.10 19.86
C LEU A 24 -6.57 -8.85 18.76
N ASN A 25 -7.77 -8.39 18.39
CA ASN A 25 -8.53 -8.94 17.26
C ASN A 25 -7.73 -8.84 15.95
N SER A 26 -7.11 -7.68 15.70
CA SER A 26 -6.28 -7.49 14.51
C SER A 26 -5.06 -8.42 14.46
N ARG A 27 -4.65 -8.93 15.62
CA ARG A 27 -3.55 -9.90 15.78
C ARG A 27 -4.05 -11.36 15.83
N GLY A 28 -5.34 -11.59 15.57
CA GLY A 28 -5.94 -12.92 15.52
C GLY A 28 -6.46 -13.45 16.84
N PHE A 29 -6.49 -12.65 17.91
CA PHE A 29 -7.02 -13.06 19.22
C PHE A 29 -8.48 -12.63 19.38
N TYR A 30 -9.38 -13.24 18.61
CA TYR A 30 -10.80 -12.85 18.57
C TYR A 30 -11.58 -13.15 19.87
N HIS A 31 -11.05 -14.03 20.71
CA HIS A 31 -11.65 -14.39 22.01
C HIS A 31 -10.94 -13.69 23.18
N ALA A 32 -10.25 -12.57 22.92
CA ALA A 32 -9.63 -11.80 23.97
C ALA A 32 -10.67 -10.98 24.74
N GLU A 33 -10.56 -10.99 26.05
CA GLU A 33 -11.35 -10.18 26.95
C GLU A 33 -10.46 -9.09 27.55
N VAL A 34 -10.97 -7.87 27.55
CA VAL A 34 -10.28 -6.70 28.09
C VAL A 34 -11.25 -5.97 28.99
N ARG A 35 -10.82 -5.71 30.20
CA ARG A 35 -11.55 -4.89 31.17
C ARG A 35 -10.59 -3.93 31.87
N TYR A 36 -11.10 -2.90 32.50
CA TYR A 36 -10.28 -2.04 33.35
C TYR A 36 -10.84 -2.04 34.77
N GLU A 37 -9.97 -1.79 35.71
CA GLU A 37 -10.30 -1.52 37.11
C GLU A 37 -9.63 -0.19 37.51
N SER A 38 -10.37 0.64 38.24
CA SER A 38 -9.80 1.87 38.76
C SER A 38 -9.85 1.87 40.29
N LYS A 39 -8.73 2.22 40.93
CA LYS A 39 -8.61 2.24 42.39
C LYS A 39 -8.06 3.59 42.84
N PRO A 40 -8.60 4.18 43.91
CA PRO A 40 -8.02 5.38 44.51
C PRO A 40 -6.55 5.13 44.88
N HIS A 41 -5.68 6.05 44.52
CA HIS A 41 -4.28 6.03 44.88
C HIS A 41 -3.89 7.34 45.62
N GLY A 42 -4.01 7.35 46.92
CA GLY A 42 -3.86 8.54 47.73
C GLY A 42 -5.06 9.50 47.66
N LYS A 43 -4.86 10.77 48.09
CA LYS A 43 -5.98 11.72 48.26
C LYS A 43 -6.56 12.30 46.96
N ARG A 44 -5.79 12.35 45.85
CA ARG A 44 -6.16 13.03 44.60
C ARG A 44 -5.70 12.29 43.33
N ARG A 45 -5.34 11.01 43.46
CA ARG A 45 -4.83 10.20 42.34
C ARG A 45 -5.68 8.96 42.18
N GLN A 46 -5.76 8.46 40.95
CA GLN A 46 -6.43 7.21 40.61
C GLN A 46 -5.45 6.33 39.84
N ALA A 47 -5.33 5.08 40.21
CA ALA A 47 -4.63 4.07 39.44
C ALA A 47 -5.64 3.35 38.54
N VAL A 48 -5.29 3.18 37.27
CA VAL A 48 -6.10 2.43 36.29
C VAL A 48 -5.29 1.23 35.84
N GLU A 49 -5.87 0.05 36.03
CA GLU A 49 -5.30 -1.23 35.61
C GLU A 49 -6.12 -1.82 34.48
N TYR A 50 -5.48 -2.18 33.36
CA TYR A 50 -6.13 -2.89 32.28
C TYR A 50 -5.83 -4.38 32.39
N LEU A 51 -6.89 -5.17 32.61
CA LEU A 51 -6.81 -6.62 32.75
C LEU A 51 -7.11 -7.24 31.39
N VAL A 52 -6.12 -7.95 30.87
CA VAL A 52 -6.20 -8.57 29.53
C VAL A 52 -6.09 -10.08 29.67
N THR A 53 -7.15 -10.78 29.28
CA THR A 53 -7.16 -12.23 29.16
C THR A 53 -7.25 -12.60 27.70
N TYR A 54 -6.28 -13.38 27.19
CA TYR A 54 -6.27 -13.85 25.81
C TYR A 54 -6.01 -15.34 25.75
N ASN A 55 -6.72 -15.99 24.82
CA ASN A 55 -6.58 -17.41 24.54
C ASN A 55 -5.65 -17.63 23.32
N ARG A 56 -5.77 -18.79 22.69
CA ARG A 56 -5.00 -19.10 21.46
C ARG A 56 -5.45 -18.18 20.32
N PRO A 57 -4.54 -17.74 19.45
CA PRO A 57 -4.90 -16.98 18.27
C PRO A 57 -5.61 -17.86 17.24
N ASN A 58 -6.42 -17.27 16.39
CA ASN A 58 -7.00 -17.95 15.24
C ASN A 58 -5.91 -18.19 14.19
N LEU A 59 -5.80 -19.43 13.74
CA LEU A 59 -4.88 -19.85 12.68
C LEU A 59 -5.65 -19.98 11.36
N ILE A 60 -4.96 -19.71 10.28
CA ILE A 60 -5.47 -19.95 8.92
C ILE A 60 -5.47 -21.46 8.70
N ASP A 61 -6.65 -22.04 8.53
CA ASP A 61 -6.80 -23.48 8.25
C ASP A 61 -6.65 -23.75 6.75
N THR A 62 -7.38 -23.00 5.94
CA THR A 62 -7.30 -23.05 4.48
C THR A 62 -7.18 -21.66 3.89
N PHE A 63 -6.39 -21.56 2.82
CA PHE A 63 -6.27 -20.34 2.02
C PHE A 63 -6.68 -20.66 0.58
N ARG A 64 -7.66 -19.92 0.07
CA ARG A 64 -8.19 -20.06 -1.29
C ARG A 64 -8.20 -18.71 -1.97
N THR A 65 -8.22 -18.71 -3.31
CA THR A 65 -8.36 -17.49 -4.11
C THR A 65 -9.53 -17.65 -5.08
N LEU A 66 -10.36 -16.64 -5.14
CA LEU A 66 -11.41 -16.53 -6.15
C LEU A 66 -10.90 -15.64 -7.27
N LEU A 67 -10.68 -16.24 -8.41
CA LEU A 67 -10.22 -15.62 -9.64
C LEU A 67 -11.38 -15.58 -10.62
N TYR A 68 -11.84 -14.39 -10.97
CA TYR A 68 -12.95 -14.19 -11.90
C TYR A 68 -12.49 -13.57 -13.22
N ASP A 69 -11.26 -13.09 -13.28
CA ASP A 69 -10.71 -12.34 -14.39
C ASP A 69 -9.63 -13.13 -15.14
N SER A 70 -9.77 -13.21 -16.46
CA SER A 70 -8.81 -13.91 -17.33
C SER A 70 -7.47 -13.20 -17.45
N ILE A 71 -7.42 -11.89 -17.19
CA ILE A 71 -6.21 -11.07 -17.35
C ILE A 71 -5.34 -11.15 -16.10
N LEU A 72 -5.94 -11.09 -14.89
CA LEU A 72 -5.22 -11.15 -13.64
C LEU A 72 -4.82 -12.58 -13.25
N THR A 73 -5.56 -13.58 -13.68
CA THR A 73 -5.31 -14.99 -13.35
C THR A 73 -3.89 -15.46 -13.70
N PRO A 74 -3.34 -15.21 -14.89
CA PRO A 74 -1.97 -15.65 -15.21
C PRO A 74 -0.91 -15.00 -14.33
N LEU A 75 -1.10 -13.73 -13.97
CA LEU A 75 -0.20 -13.03 -13.04
C LEU A 75 -0.30 -13.60 -11.63
N TYR A 76 -1.51 -13.86 -11.16
CA TYR A 76 -1.72 -14.51 -9.87
C TYR A 76 -1.00 -15.86 -9.82
N MET A 77 -1.20 -16.71 -10.81
CA MET A 77 -0.56 -18.03 -10.87
C MET A 77 0.97 -17.95 -10.86
N ARG A 78 1.55 -16.92 -11.49
CA ARG A 78 3.00 -16.71 -11.51
C ARG A 78 3.58 -16.38 -10.13
N TYR A 79 2.88 -15.54 -9.35
CA TYR A 79 3.41 -14.94 -8.12
C TYR A 79 2.76 -15.47 -6.83
N GLN A 80 1.83 -16.44 -6.91
CA GLN A 80 1.13 -16.97 -5.73
C GLN A 80 2.06 -17.69 -4.75
N SER A 81 3.14 -18.29 -5.24
CA SER A 81 4.12 -18.99 -4.40
C SER A 81 4.88 -18.05 -3.45
N GLU A 82 4.91 -16.76 -3.76
CA GLU A 82 5.55 -15.72 -2.93
C GLU A 82 4.58 -15.10 -1.91
N SER A 83 3.39 -15.66 -1.73
CA SER A 83 2.38 -15.14 -0.82
C SER A 83 2.89 -15.11 0.62
N LEU A 84 2.60 -14.01 1.31
CA LEU A 84 2.88 -13.84 2.75
C LEU A 84 1.89 -14.63 3.62
N ILE A 85 0.85 -15.19 3.00
CA ILE A 85 -0.22 -15.94 3.67
C ILE A 85 0.00 -17.41 3.41
N SER A 86 0.05 -18.19 4.49
CA SER A 86 0.09 -19.66 4.39
C SER A 86 -0.75 -20.32 5.48
N PRO A 87 -1.24 -21.54 5.23
CA PRO A 87 -1.95 -22.32 6.24
C PRO A 87 -1.13 -22.49 7.52
N ARG A 88 -1.80 -22.63 8.64
CA ARG A 88 -1.26 -22.75 10.00
C ARG A 88 -0.58 -21.50 10.55
N HIS A 89 -0.44 -20.42 9.75
CA HIS A 89 -0.02 -19.13 10.27
C HIS A 89 -1.19 -18.43 10.96
N ARG A 90 -0.83 -17.51 11.86
CA ARG A 90 -1.83 -16.71 12.58
C ARG A 90 -2.57 -15.78 11.62
N LEU A 91 -3.88 -15.68 11.80
CA LEU A 91 -4.70 -14.71 11.08
C LEU A 91 -4.42 -13.30 11.63
N ASP A 92 -3.57 -12.57 10.93
CA ASP A 92 -3.05 -11.27 11.34
C ASP A 92 -3.37 -10.22 10.27
N SER A 93 -4.16 -9.21 10.64
CA SER A 93 -4.58 -8.15 9.72
C SER A 93 -3.42 -7.40 9.08
N LYS A 94 -2.29 -7.25 9.79
CA LYS A 94 -1.09 -6.62 9.22
C LYS A 94 -0.45 -7.46 8.11
N VAL A 95 -0.54 -8.78 8.22
CA VAL A 95 -0.06 -9.68 7.16
C VAL A 95 -0.99 -9.61 5.95
N LEU A 96 -2.31 -9.59 6.18
CA LEU A 96 -3.29 -9.43 5.11
C LEU A 96 -3.10 -8.10 4.37
N GLU A 97 -2.86 -7.02 5.10
CA GLU A 97 -2.61 -5.71 4.49
C GLU A 97 -1.31 -5.69 3.67
N ARG A 98 -0.23 -6.25 4.19
CA ARG A 98 1.02 -6.37 3.42
C ARG A 98 0.85 -7.24 2.17
N GLU A 99 0.02 -8.28 2.24
CA GLU A 99 -0.29 -9.10 1.06
C GLU A 99 -1.08 -8.32 0.00
N ARG A 100 -2.04 -7.46 0.41
CA ARG A 100 -2.72 -6.53 -0.52
C ARG A 100 -1.73 -5.61 -1.21
N GLN A 101 -0.83 -4.99 -0.45
CA GLN A 101 0.21 -4.08 -0.98
C GLN A 101 1.17 -4.81 -1.91
N ARG A 102 1.54 -6.06 -1.59
CA ARG A 102 2.36 -6.89 -2.47
C ARG A 102 1.68 -7.14 -3.81
N TRP A 103 0.39 -7.50 -3.80
CA TRP A 103 -0.37 -7.70 -5.02
C TRP A 103 -0.58 -6.40 -5.81
N GLU A 104 -0.87 -5.29 -5.13
CA GLU A 104 -0.91 -3.98 -5.78
C GLU A 104 0.38 -3.70 -6.54
N GLN A 105 1.53 -3.88 -5.89
CA GLN A 105 2.82 -3.65 -6.52
C GLN A 105 3.04 -4.57 -7.72
N ILE A 106 2.74 -5.87 -7.60
CA ILE A 106 2.85 -6.83 -8.70
C ILE A 106 1.99 -6.39 -9.89
N PHE A 107 0.72 -6.06 -9.66
CA PHE A 107 -0.17 -5.65 -10.75
C PHE A 107 0.28 -4.33 -11.38
N ARG A 108 0.64 -3.34 -10.59
CA ARG A 108 1.14 -2.05 -11.09
C ARG A 108 2.45 -2.18 -11.87
N ASP A 109 3.31 -3.13 -11.51
CA ASP A 109 4.54 -3.44 -12.26
C ASP A 109 4.28 -4.27 -13.52
N ASN A 110 3.06 -4.77 -13.68
CA ASN A 110 2.61 -5.44 -14.90
C ASN A 110 1.62 -4.61 -15.74
N GLY A 111 1.65 -3.29 -15.55
CA GLY A 111 0.94 -2.32 -16.38
C GLY A 111 -0.43 -1.91 -15.86
N PHE A 112 -0.93 -2.47 -14.78
CA PHE A 112 -2.22 -2.09 -14.19
C PHE A 112 -2.05 -0.86 -13.30
N TYR A 113 -1.72 0.28 -13.89
CA TYR A 113 -1.32 1.50 -13.19
C TYR A 113 -2.32 1.99 -12.15
N ASN A 114 -3.61 1.87 -12.44
CA ASN A 114 -4.71 2.32 -11.57
C ASN A 114 -5.15 1.25 -10.54
N PHE A 115 -4.47 0.11 -10.48
CA PHE A 115 -4.78 -0.91 -9.49
C PHE A 115 -4.35 -0.46 -8.09
N THR A 116 -5.20 -0.68 -7.09
CA THR A 116 -4.98 -0.29 -5.69
C THR A 116 -5.29 -1.43 -4.73
N ALA A 117 -4.65 -1.44 -3.56
CA ALA A 117 -4.77 -2.52 -2.57
C ALA A 117 -6.21 -2.72 -2.03
N ASP A 118 -7.02 -1.66 -2.01
CA ASP A 118 -8.42 -1.70 -1.57
C ASP A 118 -9.34 -2.52 -2.49
N GLN A 119 -8.89 -2.79 -3.71
CA GLN A 119 -9.62 -3.66 -4.65
C GLN A 119 -9.47 -5.15 -4.30
N ILE A 120 -8.52 -5.49 -3.43
CA ILE A 120 -8.31 -6.85 -2.96
C ILE A 120 -9.08 -7.08 -1.67
N GLY A 121 -10.03 -8.00 -1.72
CA GLY A 121 -10.82 -8.41 -0.56
C GLY A 121 -10.29 -9.67 0.10
N PHE A 122 -10.41 -9.77 1.41
CA PHE A 122 -10.28 -11.01 2.15
C PHE A 122 -11.61 -11.36 2.81
N LEU A 123 -12.14 -12.53 2.51
CA LEU A 123 -13.26 -13.12 3.23
C LEU A 123 -12.72 -14.08 4.28
N VAL A 124 -13.05 -13.83 5.53
CA VAL A 124 -12.66 -14.67 6.67
C VAL A 124 -13.89 -15.40 7.17
N ASP A 125 -13.85 -16.71 7.14
CA ASP A 125 -14.88 -17.58 7.70
C ASP A 125 -14.33 -18.29 8.94
N THR A 126 -14.90 -18.01 10.11
CA THR A 126 -14.54 -18.60 11.41
C THR A 126 -15.60 -19.60 11.89
N ILE A 127 -16.62 -19.89 11.09
CA ILE A 127 -17.73 -20.76 11.47
C ILE A 127 -17.27 -22.21 11.48
N GLY A 128 -17.63 -22.92 12.54
CA GLY A 128 -17.46 -24.38 12.64
C GLY A 128 -16.17 -24.87 13.27
N SER A 129 -15.22 -24.01 13.61
CA SER A 129 -14.02 -24.43 14.37
C SER A 129 -13.46 -23.30 15.21
N PRO A 130 -13.40 -23.43 16.53
CA PRO A 130 -12.76 -22.43 17.38
C PRO A 130 -11.26 -22.34 17.02
N TYR A 131 -10.74 -21.11 17.01
CA TYR A 131 -9.33 -20.81 16.74
C TYR A 131 -8.82 -21.18 15.33
N ARG A 132 -9.73 -21.45 14.38
CA ARG A 132 -9.39 -21.70 12.97
C ARG A 132 -10.23 -20.80 12.07
N ALA A 133 -9.64 -20.40 10.95
CA ALA A 133 -10.31 -19.55 9.96
C ALA A 133 -10.02 -20.08 8.54
N ARG A 134 -11.05 -20.11 7.71
CA ARG A 134 -10.90 -20.24 6.27
C ARG A 134 -10.75 -18.87 5.65
N LEU A 135 -9.69 -18.66 4.94
CA LEU A 135 -9.38 -17.39 4.31
C LEU A 135 -9.55 -17.50 2.80
N THR A 136 -10.30 -16.56 2.23
CA THR A 136 -10.48 -16.47 0.77
C THR A 136 -10.04 -15.10 0.30
N LEU A 137 -9.04 -15.05 -0.57
CA LEU A 137 -8.65 -13.85 -1.29
C LEU A 137 -9.58 -13.66 -2.48
N ARG A 138 -10.11 -12.45 -2.64
CA ARG A 138 -10.97 -12.04 -3.75
C ARG A 138 -10.29 -10.96 -4.55
N LEU A 139 -9.99 -11.23 -5.81
CA LEU A 139 -9.58 -10.22 -6.77
C LEU A 139 -10.82 -9.59 -7.43
N PRO A 140 -10.72 -8.35 -7.91
CA PRO A 140 -11.81 -7.70 -8.62
C PRO A 140 -12.22 -8.51 -9.85
N ASN A 141 -13.49 -8.42 -10.22
CA ASN A 141 -14.02 -9.03 -11.45
C ASN A 141 -14.50 -7.92 -12.40
N ASP A 142 -14.57 -8.24 -13.67
CA ASP A 142 -14.91 -7.32 -14.75
C ASP A 142 -16.39 -6.82 -14.71
N THR A 143 -17.22 -7.39 -13.85
CA THR A 143 -18.67 -7.10 -13.80
C THR A 143 -19.02 -5.87 -12.94
N LEU A 144 -18.06 -5.22 -12.31
CA LEU A 144 -18.28 -4.15 -11.34
C LEU A 144 -17.89 -2.77 -11.92
N GLN A 145 -18.54 -1.75 -11.43
CA GLN A 145 -18.48 -0.29 -11.66
C GLN A 145 -17.29 0.28 -12.49
N ALA A 146 -17.52 1.39 -13.22
CA ALA A 146 -16.53 2.07 -14.10
C ALA A 146 -15.14 2.29 -13.47
N ARG A 147 -15.07 2.51 -12.17
CA ARG A 147 -13.80 2.68 -11.43
C ARG A 147 -12.96 1.39 -11.39
N GLN A 148 -13.59 0.24 -11.33
CA GLN A 148 -12.92 -1.06 -11.34
C GLN A 148 -12.47 -1.47 -12.73
N ARG A 149 -13.18 -1.06 -13.78
CA ARG A 149 -12.74 -1.27 -15.17
C ARG A 149 -11.42 -0.57 -15.47
N SER A 150 -11.23 0.66 -14.98
CA SER A 150 -9.97 1.40 -15.16
C SER A 150 -8.80 0.70 -14.46
N ALA A 151 -9.03 0.06 -13.32
CA ALA A 151 -8.02 -0.70 -12.60
C ALA A 151 -7.57 -1.96 -13.36
N MET A 152 -8.45 -2.54 -14.17
CA MET A 152 -8.18 -3.75 -14.95
C MET A 152 -7.56 -3.45 -16.32
N GLN A 153 -7.32 -2.18 -16.64
CA GLN A 153 -6.66 -1.77 -17.89
C GLN A 153 -5.15 -1.77 -17.76
N ARG A 154 -4.47 -2.32 -18.77
CA ARG A 154 -3.02 -2.24 -18.86
C ARG A 154 -2.60 -0.99 -19.63
N TYR A 155 -1.63 -0.28 -19.10
CA TYR A 155 -1.10 0.94 -19.68
C TYR A 155 0.28 0.72 -20.28
N ILE A 156 0.48 1.29 -21.46
CA ILE A 156 1.76 1.38 -22.16
C ILE A 156 2.16 2.86 -22.15
N LEU A 157 3.44 3.14 -21.98
CA LEU A 157 3.96 4.50 -22.04
C LEU A 157 4.05 4.96 -23.51
N ASP A 158 3.22 5.94 -23.88
CA ASP A 158 3.23 6.51 -25.21
C ASP A 158 4.41 7.47 -25.41
N SER A 159 4.59 8.41 -24.48
CA SER A 159 5.65 9.41 -24.57
C SER A 159 6.24 9.77 -23.20
N LEU A 160 7.51 10.12 -23.18
CA LEU A 160 8.19 10.67 -22.01
C LEU A 160 8.87 11.98 -22.40
N GLN A 161 8.44 13.06 -21.77
CA GLN A 161 8.98 14.40 -21.94
C GLN A 161 9.76 14.81 -20.70
N ILE A 162 10.99 15.25 -20.86
CA ILE A 162 11.89 15.58 -19.75
C ILE A 162 12.22 17.08 -19.86
N TYR A 163 11.79 17.81 -18.86
CA TYR A 163 12.06 19.24 -18.74
C TYR A 163 13.24 19.44 -17.79
N THR A 164 14.40 19.85 -18.32
CA THR A 164 15.54 20.23 -17.49
C THR A 164 15.44 21.72 -17.13
N ARG A 165 15.89 22.09 -15.92
CA ARG A 165 15.76 23.46 -15.37
C ARG A 165 14.27 23.85 -15.18
N TYR A 166 13.46 22.93 -14.75
CA TYR A 166 12.08 23.21 -14.38
C TYR A 166 12.04 24.06 -13.09
N ASP A 167 11.40 25.22 -13.19
CA ASP A 167 11.13 26.06 -12.03
C ASP A 167 9.63 25.96 -11.68
N PRO A 168 9.25 25.42 -10.51
CA PRO A 168 7.85 25.28 -10.14
C PRO A 168 7.14 26.62 -9.93
N LEU A 169 7.88 27.71 -9.66
CA LEU A 169 7.30 29.07 -9.53
C LEU A 169 6.97 29.68 -10.89
N TYR A 170 7.66 29.25 -11.94
CA TYR A 170 7.43 29.67 -13.31
C TYR A 170 7.22 28.46 -14.20
N PRO A 171 6.09 27.74 -14.06
CA PRO A 171 5.83 26.56 -14.85
C PRO A 171 5.85 26.91 -16.34
N THR A 172 6.77 26.31 -17.09
CA THR A 172 6.94 26.48 -18.55
C THR A 172 5.76 25.99 -19.38
N THR A 173 4.67 25.57 -18.73
CA THR A 173 3.42 25.14 -19.38
C THR A 173 2.73 26.23 -20.22
N GLY A 174 3.15 27.51 -20.10
CA GLY A 174 2.57 28.62 -20.85
C GLY A 174 3.22 28.90 -22.20
N ASN A 175 4.49 28.56 -22.42
CA ASN A 175 5.19 28.91 -23.66
C ASN A 175 6.20 27.81 -24.08
N LYS A 176 5.66 26.69 -24.56
CA LYS A 176 6.48 25.59 -25.12
C LYS A 176 7.30 26.03 -26.33
N ASP A 177 6.89 27.09 -27.02
CA ASP A 177 7.52 27.61 -28.22
C ASP A 177 8.90 28.24 -27.97
N SER A 178 9.21 28.57 -26.71
CA SER A 178 10.54 29.11 -26.33
C SER A 178 11.55 28.05 -25.90
N LEU A 179 11.14 26.76 -25.81
CA LEU A 179 11.99 25.66 -25.38
C LEU A 179 12.66 25.00 -26.58
N GLN A 180 13.97 24.77 -26.46
CA GLN A 180 14.69 23.89 -27.38
C GLN A 180 14.36 22.44 -27.05
N VAL A 181 14.25 21.63 -28.10
CA VAL A 181 13.98 20.19 -27.97
C VAL A 181 15.16 19.44 -28.55
N ARG A 182 15.70 18.50 -27.80
CA ARG A 182 16.76 17.61 -28.27
C ARG A 182 16.40 16.16 -27.99
N PRO A 183 16.30 15.32 -29.01
CA PRO A 183 16.18 13.87 -28.85
C PRO A 183 17.52 13.29 -28.39
N HIS A 184 17.49 12.37 -27.42
CA HIS A 184 18.65 11.61 -26.99
C HIS A 184 18.17 10.28 -26.37
N ASP A 185 18.72 9.15 -26.83
CA ASP A 185 18.43 7.80 -26.36
C ASP A 185 16.91 7.49 -26.34
N GLY A 186 16.20 7.87 -27.41
CA GLY A 186 14.75 7.66 -27.54
C GLY A 186 13.86 8.53 -26.65
N LEU A 187 14.43 9.53 -25.96
CA LEU A 187 13.74 10.46 -25.08
C LEU A 187 13.81 11.88 -25.64
N TYR A 188 12.83 12.73 -25.29
CA TYR A 188 12.79 14.13 -25.69
C TYR A 188 13.08 15.04 -24.51
N TYR A 189 14.15 15.86 -24.61
CA TYR A 189 14.59 16.78 -23.57
C TYR A 189 14.24 18.20 -23.97
N TYR A 190 13.56 18.92 -23.08
CA TYR A 190 13.09 20.29 -23.23
C TYR A 190 13.89 21.20 -22.29
N PHE A 191 14.46 22.29 -22.80
CA PHE A 191 15.25 23.26 -22.02
C PHE A 191 15.26 24.66 -22.66
N PRO A 192 15.39 25.75 -21.86
CA PRO A 192 15.28 27.12 -22.39
C PRO A 192 16.51 27.52 -23.25
N LYS A 193 17.75 27.28 -22.83
CA LYS A 193 18.99 27.66 -23.55
C LYS A 193 19.96 26.49 -23.63
N SER A 194 20.18 25.83 -22.53
CA SER A 194 21.02 24.64 -22.43
C SER A 194 20.42 23.67 -21.41
N PRO A 195 20.64 22.37 -21.52
CA PRO A 195 20.05 21.39 -20.59
C PRO A 195 20.57 21.53 -19.16
N GLY A 196 21.67 22.27 -18.92
CA GLY A 196 22.28 22.43 -17.62
C GLY A 196 23.05 21.19 -17.13
N ILE A 197 22.67 20.01 -17.58
CA ILE A 197 23.33 18.74 -17.33
C ILE A 197 23.48 17.97 -18.63
N ARG A 198 24.49 17.13 -18.72
CA ARG A 198 24.73 16.29 -19.92
C ARG A 198 23.60 15.25 -20.05
N LEU A 199 23.01 15.18 -21.26
CA LEU A 199 21.90 14.23 -21.50
C LEU A 199 22.35 12.76 -21.35
N SER A 200 23.64 12.48 -21.72
CA SER A 200 24.25 11.16 -21.48
C SER A 200 24.36 10.77 -20.00
N THR A 201 24.29 11.73 -19.07
CA THR A 201 24.25 11.48 -17.63
C THR A 201 22.83 11.23 -17.16
N LEU A 202 21.84 11.90 -17.75
CA LEU A 202 20.42 11.76 -17.39
C LEU A 202 19.78 10.47 -17.93
N SER A 203 20.06 10.16 -19.20
CA SER A 203 19.39 9.05 -19.90
C SER A 203 19.50 7.70 -19.17
N PRO A 204 20.66 7.27 -18.64
CA PRO A 204 20.77 5.99 -17.93
C PRO A 204 20.01 5.93 -16.61
N LEU A 205 19.64 7.08 -16.03
CA LEU A 205 18.91 7.17 -14.77
C LEU A 205 17.41 6.94 -14.95
N LEU A 206 16.92 7.12 -16.17
CA LEU A 206 15.53 6.95 -16.55
C LEU A 206 15.31 5.51 -17.01
N LEU A 207 14.58 4.72 -16.23
CA LEU A 207 14.36 3.31 -16.53
C LEU A 207 13.12 3.07 -17.37
N VAL A 208 12.25 4.08 -17.49
CA VAL A 208 11.04 4.02 -18.33
C VAL A 208 11.39 4.31 -19.80
N ARG A 209 10.72 3.60 -20.72
CA ARG A 209 10.93 3.73 -22.16
C ARG A 209 9.59 3.84 -22.87
N ARG A 210 9.58 4.56 -23.97
CA ARG A 210 8.43 4.64 -24.89
C ARG A 210 8.04 3.23 -25.37
N ASP A 211 6.77 3.05 -25.66
CA ASP A 211 6.17 1.80 -26.15
C ASP A 211 6.40 0.59 -25.23
N SER A 212 6.82 0.84 -23.99
CA SER A 212 6.99 -0.18 -22.97
C SER A 212 5.81 -0.20 -21.99
N LEU A 213 5.62 -1.35 -21.36
CA LEU A 213 4.62 -1.49 -20.31
C LEU A 213 4.92 -0.52 -19.17
N LEU A 214 3.91 0.22 -18.71
CA LEU A 214 4.06 1.16 -17.62
C LEU A 214 4.29 0.39 -16.30
N ARG A 215 5.49 0.51 -15.73
CA ARG A 215 5.90 -0.14 -14.49
C ARG A 215 6.18 0.89 -13.41
N VAL A 216 5.39 0.86 -12.35
CA VAL A 216 5.49 1.86 -11.29
C VAL A 216 6.83 1.79 -10.56
N SER A 217 7.40 0.60 -10.36
CA SER A 217 8.73 0.44 -9.78
C SER A 217 9.82 1.13 -10.60
N GLN A 218 9.74 1.09 -11.93
CA GLN A 218 10.69 1.80 -12.81
C GLN A 218 10.55 3.32 -12.73
N ILE A 219 9.31 3.83 -12.62
CA ILE A 219 9.05 5.27 -12.41
C ILE A 219 9.68 5.72 -11.10
N ASN A 220 9.36 5.04 -9.99
CA ASN A 220 9.86 5.37 -8.67
C ASN A 220 11.39 5.29 -8.60
N LYS A 221 11.99 4.27 -9.21
CA LYS A 221 13.44 4.12 -9.24
C LYS A 221 14.10 5.20 -10.09
N SER A 222 13.50 5.59 -11.23
CA SER A 222 13.98 6.71 -12.04
C SER A 222 13.96 8.01 -11.24
N GLN A 223 12.86 8.27 -10.50
CA GLN A 223 12.75 9.43 -9.63
C GLN A 223 13.82 9.43 -8.53
N GLN A 224 14.04 8.30 -7.86
CA GLN A 224 15.11 8.17 -6.85
C GLN A 224 16.50 8.42 -7.43
N ASN A 225 16.77 7.87 -8.62
CA ASN A 225 18.04 8.09 -9.31
C ASN A 225 18.27 9.58 -9.61
N LEU A 226 17.23 10.30 -10.02
CA LEU A 226 17.31 11.75 -10.26
C LEU A 226 17.53 12.54 -8.97
N LEU A 227 16.80 12.21 -7.90
CA LEU A 227 16.95 12.85 -6.59
C LEU A 227 18.36 12.67 -6.02
N ASN A 228 18.98 11.51 -6.25
CA ASN A 228 20.36 11.23 -5.82
C ASN A 228 21.43 12.06 -6.56
N LEU A 229 21.08 12.70 -7.69
CA LEU A 229 21.95 13.67 -8.35
C LEU A 229 21.92 15.05 -7.68
N GLY A 230 21.05 15.26 -6.69
CA GLY A 230 20.86 16.57 -6.06
C GLY A 230 20.11 17.57 -6.94
N LEU A 231 19.26 17.06 -7.83
CA LEU A 231 18.41 17.83 -8.74
C LEU A 231 16.99 17.96 -8.19
#